data_1ca446a8496162617b6994ca5d261901
#
_entry.id   1ca446a8496162617b6994ca5d261901
#
_cell.length_a   1.000
_cell.length_b   1.000
_cell.length_c   1.000
_cell.angle_alpha   90.00
_cell.angle_beta   90.00
_cell.angle_gamma   90.00
#
_symmetry.space_group_name_H-M   'P 1'
#
loop_
_entity.id
_entity.type
_entity.pdbx_description
1 polymer ?
#
loop_
_entity_poly.entity_id
_entity_poly.type
_entity_poly.pdbx_seq_one_letter_code
_entity_poly.pdbx_strand_id
1 'polypeptide(L)'
;MPLFTFLFLMFAGPFWQEKMPADWTDVELSQLFANSPWAQVVGAPSRSAPAPPVQVFLATATPMVEAEKERAKRLKARKKAGEEEKEDPLAEEYQAWLEDNRATQIIVAIRMGSNLKMSDEAEVKHMEEDSFLQVGRKKVKMTGHFPPTSRDPYLRMAFPRTPLADEKTLTFALYIPGLPLPFREVQFRLKDLLLNGKPEF
;
A
#
# COMPACT_ATOMS: atom_id res chain seq x y z
N MET A 1 33.40 37.48 -26.12
CA MET A 1 33.12 36.06 -25.89
C MET A 1 32.09 35.97 -24.76
N PRO A 2 30.83 35.55 -25.03
CA PRO A 2 29.86 35.39 -23.93
C PRO A 2 30.11 34.07 -23.20
N LEU A 3 30.29 34.21 -21.90
CA LEU A 3 30.39 33.08 -20.98
C LEU A 3 28.99 32.44 -20.84
N PHE A 4 28.77 31.29 -21.46
CA PHE A 4 27.56 30.47 -21.21
C PHE A 4 27.70 29.79 -19.85
N THR A 5 27.07 30.37 -18.84
CA THR A 5 26.88 29.71 -17.55
C THR A 5 25.86 28.60 -17.72
N PHE A 6 26.31 27.35 -17.85
CA PHE A 6 25.46 26.17 -17.79
C PHE A 6 24.92 26.05 -16.37
N LEU A 7 23.64 26.45 -16.19
CA LEU A 7 22.89 26.21 -14.96
C LEU A 7 22.57 24.69 -14.93
N PHE A 8 23.37 23.91 -14.23
CA PHE A 8 23.04 22.52 -13.88
C PHE A 8 21.84 22.58 -12.94
N LEU A 9 20.63 22.41 -13.48
CA LEU A 9 19.46 22.02 -12.68
C LEU A 9 19.74 20.62 -12.17
N MET A 10 20.30 20.52 -10.97
CA MET A 10 20.29 19.28 -10.21
C MET A 10 18.82 18.98 -9.92
N PHE A 11 18.22 18.05 -10.66
CA PHE A 11 16.98 17.43 -10.26
C PHE A 11 17.28 16.63 -8.99
N ALA A 12 16.93 17.17 -7.84
CA ALA A 12 16.92 16.44 -6.61
C ALA A 12 16.03 15.20 -6.83
N GLY A 13 16.53 14.03 -6.49
CA GLY A 13 15.74 12.78 -6.54
C GLY A 13 14.55 12.84 -5.58
N PRO A 14 13.66 11.88 -5.61
CA PRO A 14 12.55 11.83 -4.68
C PRO A 14 13.07 11.62 -3.25
N PHE A 15 12.44 12.28 -2.27
CA PHE A 15 12.89 12.32 -0.88
C PHE A 15 13.11 10.91 -0.26
N TRP A 16 12.35 9.90 -0.69
CA TRP A 16 12.51 8.51 -0.21
C TRP A 16 13.80 7.82 -0.68
N GLN A 17 14.53 8.41 -1.62
CA GLN A 17 15.87 7.97 -2.02
C GLN A 17 16.99 8.81 -1.38
N GLU A 18 16.70 10.05 -1.02
CA GLU A 18 17.70 11.01 -0.53
C GLU A 18 17.74 11.11 0.99
N LYS A 19 16.62 10.85 1.69
CA LYS A 19 16.49 11.01 3.13
C LYS A 19 16.34 9.68 3.85
N MET A 20 16.87 9.61 5.06
CA MET A 20 16.55 8.52 5.97
C MET A 20 15.07 8.60 6.41
N PRO A 21 14.38 7.47 6.67
CA PRO A 21 12.98 7.47 7.10
C PRO A 21 12.69 8.35 8.33
N ALA A 22 13.65 8.44 9.27
CA ALA A 22 13.54 9.29 10.44
C ALA A 22 13.50 10.80 10.13
N ASP A 23 14.06 11.20 8.98
CA ASP A 23 14.14 12.60 8.53
C ASP A 23 12.96 13.02 7.64
N TRP A 24 12.07 12.08 7.31
CA TRP A 24 10.88 12.40 6.53
C TRP A 24 9.93 13.28 7.36
N THR A 25 9.42 14.32 6.73
CA THR A 25 8.39 15.15 7.34
C THR A 25 7.03 14.44 7.36
N ASP A 26 6.08 14.90 8.15
CA ASP A 26 4.71 14.36 8.15
C ASP A 26 4.02 14.54 6.79
N VAL A 27 4.36 15.59 6.05
CA VAL A 27 3.88 15.85 4.68
C VAL A 27 4.44 14.80 3.72
N GLU A 28 5.73 14.52 3.78
CA GLU A 28 6.39 13.49 2.97
C GLU A 28 5.86 12.09 3.26
N LEU A 29 5.65 11.75 4.54
CA LEU A 29 4.99 10.50 4.92
C LEU A 29 3.57 10.40 4.35
N SER A 30 2.79 11.47 4.46
CA SER A 30 1.43 11.51 3.90
C SER A 30 1.45 11.37 2.37
N GLN A 31 2.42 11.98 1.71
CA GLN A 31 2.61 11.86 0.26
C GLN A 31 2.96 10.43 -0.15
N LEU A 32 3.86 9.73 0.59
CA LEU A 32 4.18 8.34 0.32
C LEU A 32 2.93 7.46 0.28
N PHE A 33 2.02 7.63 1.26
CA PHE A 33 0.80 6.83 1.33
C PHE A 33 -0.30 7.23 0.34
N ALA A 34 -0.30 8.45 -0.19
CA ALA A 34 -1.37 8.96 -1.04
C ALA A 34 -1.00 9.08 -2.51
N ASN A 35 0.26 9.40 -2.81
CA ASN A 35 0.72 9.72 -4.16
C ASN A 35 2.21 9.44 -4.30
N SER A 36 2.57 8.17 -4.42
CA SER A 36 3.91 7.69 -4.70
C SER A 36 3.86 6.58 -5.75
N PRO A 37 4.98 6.09 -6.28
CA PRO A 37 4.98 4.94 -7.16
C PRO A 37 4.25 3.72 -6.58
N TRP A 38 4.28 3.55 -5.26
CA TRP A 38 3.71 2.42 -4.53
C TRP A 38 2.34 2.68 -3.93
N ALA A 39 1.80 3.90 -4.04
CA ALA A 39 0.52 4.29 -3.44
C ALA A 39 -0.31 5.17 -4.36
N GLN A 40 -1.62 4.96 -4.34
CA GLN A 40 -2.57 5.74 -5.12
C GLN A 40 -3.94 5.79 -4.45
N VAL A 41 -4.74 6.75 -4.89
CA VAL A 41 -6.15 6.87 -4.50
C VAL A 41 -7.01 6.44 -5.68
N VAL A 42 -7.84 5.43 -5.50
CA VAL A 42 -8.64 4.82 -6.57
C VAL A 42 -10.14 5.04 -6.34
N GLY A 43 -10.82 5.53 -7.37
CA GLY A 43 -12.28 5.60 -7.42
C GLY A 43 -12.92 4.28 -7.86
N ALA A 44 -14.25 4.23 -7.85
CA ALA A 44 -14.98 3.13 -8.46
C ALA A 44 -14.98 3.26 -10.00
N PRO A 45 -15.05 2.13 -10.73
CA PRO A 45 -15.04 2.12 -12.19
C PRO A 45 -16.34 2.66 -12.82
N SER A 46 -17.34 3.04 -12.03
CA SER A 46 -18.65 3.50 -12.51
C SER A 46 -18.72 5.02 -12.66
N ARG A 47 -19.17 5.50 -13.83
CA ARG A 47 -19.46 6.91 -14.08
C ARG A 47 -20.82 7.36 -13.53
N SER A 48 -21.73 6.43 -13.26
CA SER A 48 -23.13 6.70 -12.89
C SER A 48 -23.38 6.72 -11.38
N ALA A 49 -22.45 6.22 -10.56
CA ALA A 49 -22.56 6.26 -9.11
C ALA A 49 -21.18 6.63 -8.52
N PRO A 50 -21.01 7.83 -7.98
CA PRO A 50 -19.77 8.21 -7.32
C PRO A 50 -19.58 7.34 -6.07
N ALA A 51 -18.60 6.42 -6.13
CA ALA A 51 -18.17 5.71 -4.94
C ALA A 51 -16.99 6.45 -4.30
N PRO A 52 -16.91 6.44 -2.98
CA PRO A 52 -15.82 7.08 -2.27
C PRO A 52 -14.47 6.52 -2.75
N PRO A 53 -13.48 7.38 -2.99
CA PRO A 53 -12.15 6.93 -3.32
C PRO A 53 -11.53 6.20 -2.14
N VAL A 54 -10.73 5.17 -2.44
CA VAL A 54 -9.98 4.42 -1.44
C VAL A 54 -8.48 4.59 -1.67
N GLN A 55 -7.74 4.71 -0.60
CA GLN A 55 -6.28 4.74 -0.62
C GLN A 55 -5.76 3.30 -0.66
N VAL A 56 -4.88 3.01 -1.61
CA VAL A 56 -4.29 1.68 -1.81
C VAL A 56 -2.79 1.81 -1.97
N PHE A 57 -2.03 0.90 -1.36
CA PHE A 57 -0.58 0.86 -1.53
C PHE A 57 -0.01 -0.56 -1.45
N LEU A 58 1.21 -0.72 -2.00
CA LEU A 58 1.99 -1.97 -1.96
C LEU A 58 2.78 -2.03 -0.65
N ALA A 59 2.24 -2.70 0.36
CA ALA A 59 2.81 -2.74 1.72
C ALA A 59 4.11 -3.55 1.81
N THR A 60 4.44 -4.35 0.80
CA THR A 60 5.72 -5.08 0.69
C THR A 60 6.88 -4.22 0.21
N ALA A 61 6.63 -3.10 -0.46
CA ALA A 61 7.69 -2.23 -0.96
C ALA A 61 8.49 -1.59 0.19
N THR A 62 9.82 -1.60 0.09
CA THR A 62 10.71 -1.08 1.15
C THR A 62 10.33 0.33 1.61
N PRO A 63 10.06 1.31 0.73
CA PRO A 63 9.67 2.65 1.19
C PRO A 63 8.36 2.65 1.98
N MET A 64 7.43 1.75 1.65
CA MET A 64 6.15 1.66 2.35
C MET A 64 6.30 0.97 3.72
N VAL A 65 7.11 -0.09 3.82
CA VAL A 65 7.46 -0.74 5.09
C VAL A 65 8.09 0.26 6.05
N GLU A 66 9.08 1.03 5.56
CA GLU A 66 9.75 2.04 6.38
C GLU A 66 8.81 3.19 6.78
N ALA A 67 7.90 3.59 5.88
CA ALA A 67 6.88 4.61 6.17
C ALA A 67 5.88 4.14 7.24
N GLU A 68 5.44 2.87 7.19
CA GLU A 68 4.57 2.29 8.21
C GLU A 68 5.28 2.24 9.58
N LYS A 69 6.55 1.79 9.63
CA LYS A 69 7.38 1.78 10.85
C LYS A 69 7.55 3.18 11.44
N GLU A 70 7.91 4.15 10.61
CA GLU A 70 8.13 5.53 11.08
C GLU A 70 6.83 6.17 11.57
N ARG A 71 5.70 5.92 10.88
CA ARG A 71 4.38 6.38 11.33
C ARG A 71 3.99 5.77 12.67
N ALA A 72 4.19 4.45 12.84
CA ALA A 72 3.90 3.77 14.10
C ALA A 72 4.75 4.33 15.24
N LYS A 73 6.05 4.55 15.01
CA LYS A 73 6.97 5.17 15.97
C LYS A 73 6.50 6.57 16.39
N ARG A 74 6.10 7.43 15.44
CA ARG A 74 5.59 8.77 15.74
C ARG A 74 4.27 8.76 16.50
N LEU A 75 3.37 7.83 16.18
CA LEU A 75 2.13 7.65 16.92
C LEU A 75 2.40 7.24 18.37
N LYS A 76 3.34 6.32 18.62
CA LYS A 76 3.78 5.96 19.97
C LYS A 76 4.36 7.16 20.72
N ALA A 77 5.21 7.94 20.07
CA ALA A 77 5.83 9.11 20.69
C ALA A 77 4.84 10.25 21.02
N ARG A 78 3.72 10.34 20.31
CA ARG A 78 2.65 11.35 20.56
C ARG A 78 1.69 10.98 21.68
N LYS A 79 1.67 9.73 22.12
CA LYS A 79 0.85 9.31 23.27
C LYS A 79 1.35 9.97 24.52
N LYS A 80 0.42 10.44 25.36
CA LYS A 80 0.77 11.05 26.66
C LYS A 80 1.35 9.99 27.59
N ALA A 81 2.33 10.39 28.40
CA ALA A 81 2.85 9.55 29.46
C ALA A 81 1.69 9.15 30.41
N GLY A 82 1.44 7.85 30.55
CA GLY A 82 0.34 7.28 31.37
C GLY A 82 -0.80 6.62 30.59
N GLU A 83 -0.83 6.74 29.25
CA GLU A 83 -1.72 5.90 28.45
C GLU A 83 -1.08 4.52 28.25
N GLU A 84 -1.71 3.48 28.78
CA GLU A 84 -1.27 2.09 28.55
C GLU A 84 -1.30 1.79 27.04
N GLU A 85 -0.20 1.26 26.56
CA GLU A 85 -0.14 0.72 25.20
C GLU A 85 -0.96 -0.57 25.19
N LYS A 86 -2.24 -0.48 24.78
CA LYS A 86 -2.99 -1.71 24.52
C LYS A 86 -2.33 -2.40 23.35
N GLU A 87 -1.90 -3.61 23.51
CA GLU A 87 -1.37 -4.47 22.46
C GLU A 87 -2.39 -4.61 21.32
N ASP A 88 -1.92 -4.68 20.08
CA ASP A 88 -2.73 -5.05 18.92
C ASP A 88 -2.14 -6.34 18.34
N PRO A 89 -2.60 -7.50 18.83
CA PRO A 89 -2.04 -8.80 18.45
C PRO A 89 -2.07 -9.04 16.94
N LEU A 90 -3.11 -8.54 16.25
CA LEU A 90 -3.21 -8.69 14.79
C LEU A 90 -2.16 -7.86 14.04
N ALA A 91 -1.83 -6.67 14.55
CA ALA A 91 -0.77 -5.86 13.98
C ALA A 91 0.61 -6.50 14.19
N GLU A 92 0.85 -7.11 15.34
CA GLU A 92 2.09 -7.84 15.64
C GLU A 92 2.20 -9.11 14.79
N GLU A 93 1.12 -9.88 14.68
CA GLU A 93 1.03 -11.04 13.80
C GLU A 93 1.33 -10.68 12.35
N TYR A 94 0.74 -9.57 11.85
CA TYR A 94 1.03 -9.09 10.51
C TYR A 94 2.51 -8.73 10.33
N GLN A 95 3.14 -8.04 11.29
CA GLN A 95 4.54 -7.66 11.16
C GLN A 95 5.47 -8.87 11.14
N ALA A 96 5.25 -9.87 12.00
CA ALA A 96 6.00 -11.12 12.01
C ALA A 96 5.80 -11.88 10.68
N TRP A 97 4.56 -12.00 10.22
CA TRP A 97 4.25 -12.65 8.96
C TRP A 97 4.90 -11.93 7.76
N LEU A 98 4.91 -10.59 7.76
CA LEU A 98 5.52 -9.79 6.70
C LEU A 98 7.03 -10.06 6.60
N GLU A 99 7.74 -10.14 7.71
CA GLU A 99 9.18 -10.44 7.73
C GLU A 99 9.49 -11.77 7.05
N ASP A 100 8.70 -12.79 7.33
CA ASP A 100 8.88 -14.13 6.77
C ASP A 100 8.45 -14.27 5.30
N ASN A 101 7.43 -13.52 4.89
CA ASN A 101 6.75 -13.75 3.60
C ASN A 101 6.99 -12.66 2.55
N ARG A 102 7.60 -11.55 2.89
CA ARG A 102 7.83 -10.41 1.99
C ARG A 102 8.53 -10.78 0.68
N ALA A 103 9.43 -11.76 0.72
CA ALA A 103 10.16 -12.22 -0.46
C ALA A 103 9.27 -13.01 -1.45
N THR A 104 8.20 -13.64 -0.97
CA THR A 104 7.35 -14.56 -1.74
C THR A 104 5.95 -14.01 -2.00
N GLN A 105 5.56 -12.95 -1.31
CA GLN A 105 4.23 -12.35 -1.40
C GLN A 105 4.30 -10.88 -1.81
N ILE A 106 3.23 -10.38 -2.42
CA ILE A 106 2.94 -8.97 -2.63
C ILE A 106 1.72 -8.64 -1.77
N ILE A 107 1.83 -7.62 -0.93
CA ILE A 107 0.71 -7.20 -0.08
C ILE A 107 0.16 -5.88 -0.59
N VAL A 108 -1.14 -5.89 -0.87
CA VAL A 108 -1.91 -4.68 -1.16
C VAL A 108 -2.63 -4.27 0.12
N ALA A 109 -2.32 -3.09 0.61
CA ALA A 109 -2.98 -2.49 1.77
C ALA A 109 -4.00 -1.45 1.31
N ILE A 110 -5.21 -1.52 1.87
CA ILE A 110 -6.36 -0.68 1.53
C ILE A 110 -6.81 0.02 2.79
N ARG A 111 -6.84 1.35 2.77
CA ARG A 111 -7.33 2.10 3.93
C ARG A 111 -8.85 1.99 4.03
N MET A 112 -9.31 1.38 5.12
CA MET A 112 -10.72 1.25 5.44
C MET A 112 -11.21 2.47 6.20
N GLY A 113 -12.44 2.91 5.91
CA GLY A 113 -13.11 3.92 6.74
C GLY A 113 -13.44 3.37 8.13
N SER A 114 -13.51 4.26 9.12
CA SER A 114 -13.77 3.89 10.53
C SER A 114 -15.08 3.11 10.75
N ASN A 115 -16.01 3.18 9.81
CA ASN A 115 -17.33 2.54 9.89
C ASN A 115 -17.42 1.20 9.14
N LEU A 116 -16.36 0.82 8.42
CA LEU A 116 -16.33 -0.43 7.64
C LEU A 116 -15.87 -1.56 8.55
N LYS A 117 -16.75 -2.49 8.83
CA LYS A 117 -16.45 -3.70 9.62
C LYS A 117 -16.43 -4.90 8.67
N MET A 118 -15.39 -5.69 8.75
CA MET A 118 -15.30 -7.00 8.10
C MET A 118 -15.99 -8.08 8.96
N SER A 119 -17.24 -7.83 9.37
CA SER A 119 -17.99 -8.74 10.25
C SER A 119 -18.99 -9.61 9.49
N ASP A 120 -19.14 -9.39 8.19
CA ASP A 120 -20.02 -10.19 7.33
C ASP A 120 -19.17 -11.27 6.64
N GLU A 121 -19.37 -12.53 7.02
CA GLU A 121 -18.66 -13.69 6.46
C GLU A 121 -18.89 -13.83 4.94
N ALA A 122 -20.05 -13.46 4.44
CA ALA A 122 -20.36 -13.51 3.01
C ALA A 122 -19.50 -12.49 2.24
N GLU A 123 -19.35 -11.28 2.76
CA GLU A 123 -18.49 -10.24 2.18
C GLU A 123 -17.02 -10.66 2.20
N VAL A 124 -16.54 -11.28 3.28
CA VAL A 124 -15.17 -11.81 3.36
C VAL A 124 -14.95 -12.91 2.34
N LYS A 125 -15.91 -13.83 2.19
CA LYS A 125 -15.84 -14.89 1.18
C LYS A 125 -15.78 -14.32 -0.23
N HIS A 126 -16.62 -13.32 -0.55
CA HIS A 126 -16.55 -12.62 -1.84
C HIS A 126 -15.19 -11.96 -2.07
N MET A 127 -14.61 -11.33 -1.04
CA MET A 127 -13.27 -10.77 -1.13
C MET A 127 -12.23 -11.83 -1.51
N GLU A 128 -12.28 -13.00 -0.89
CA GLU A 128 -11.34 -14.11 -1.12
C GLU A 128 -11.52 -14.76 -2.51
N GLU A 129 -12.77 -14.85 -2.97
CA GLU A 129 -13.09 -15.47 -4.25
C GLU A 129 -12.85 -14.55 -5.45
N ASP A 130 -13.15 -13.25 -5.31
CA ASP A 130 -13.23 -12.29 -6.39
C ASP A 130 -12.01 -11.37 -6.49
N SER A 131 -11.11 -11.40 -5.47
CA SER A 131 -9.86 -10.63 -5.54
C SER A 131 -8.74 -11.44 -6.17
N PHE A 132 -8.02 -10.83 -7.13
CA PHE A 132 -6.90 -11.49 -7.81
C PHE A 132 -5.87 -10.48 -8.34
N LEU A 133 -4.64 -10.96 -8.48
CA LEU A 133 -3.59 -10.32 -9.25
C LEU A 133 -3.66 -10.82 -10.69
N GLN A 134 -3.78 -9.92 -11.65
CA GLN A 134 -3.76 -10.23 -13.08
C GLN A 134 -2.31 -10.24 -13.59
N VAL A 135 -1.88 -11.37 -14.17
CA VAL A 135 -0.58 -11.52 -14.83
C VAL A 135 -0.84 -12.07 -16.22
N GLY A 136 -0.76 -11.21 -17.23
CA GLY A 136 -1.18 -11.52 -18.58
C GLY A 136 -2.65 -11.96 -18.64
N ARG A 137 -2.88 -13.19 -19.06
CA ARG A 137 -4.23 -13.80 -19.08
C ARG A 137 -4.55 -14.60 -17.81
N LYS A 138 -3.59 -14.76 -16.91
CA LYS A 138 -3.74 -15.57 -15.70
C LYS A 138 -4.24 -14.72 -14.54
N LYS A 139 -5.23 -15.23 -13.83
CA LYS A 139 -5.69 -14.68 -12.55
C LYS A 139 -5.02 -15.46 -11.42
N VAL A 140 -4.29 -14.75 -10.57
CA VAL A 140 -3.61 -15.30 -9.39
C VAL A 140 -4.40 -14.90 -8.16
N LYS A 141 -5.02 -15.87 -7.49
CA LYS A 141 -5.85 -15.61 -6.31
C LYS A 141 -5.00 -15.16 -5.13
N MET A 142 -5.62 -14.42 -4.23
CA MET A 142 -5.01 -14.09 -2.94
C MET A 142 -4.78 -15.35 -2.11
N THR A 143 -3.78 -15.31 -1.24
CA THR A 143 -3.40 -16.42 -0.34
C THR A 143 -3.89 -16.21 1.09
N GLY A 144 -4.26 -14.98 1.44
CA GLY A 144 -4.76 -14.62 2.75
C GLY A 144 -4.96 -13.12 2.90
N HIS A 145 -5.49 -12.73 4.05
CA HIS A 145 -5.72 -11.34 4.37
C HIS A 145 -5.52 -11.06 5.87
N PHE A 146 -5.25 -9.79 6.19
CA PHE A 146 -5.26 -9.27 7.56
C PHE A 146 -6.35 -8.20 7.65
N PRO A 147 -7.32 -8.36 8.54
CA PRO A 147 -8.41 -7.41 8.69
C PRO A 147 -7.92 -6.12 9.34
N PRO A 148 -8.62 -4.98 9.09
CA PRO A 148 -8.33 -3.74 9.79
C PRO A 148 -8.68 -3.86 11.28
N THR A 149 -7.89 -3.19 12.11
CA THR A 149 -8.15 -3.05 13.54
C THR A 149 -8.49 -1.61 13.90
N SER A 150 -8.87 -1.36 15.14
CA SER A 150 -9.11 0.01 15.64
C SER A 150 -7.86 0.89 15.62
N ARG A 151 -6.67 0.29 15.54
CA ARG A 151 -5.37 0.97 15.54
C ARG A 151 -4.70 0.95 14.19
N ASP A 152 -4.96 -0.09 13.42
CA ASP A 152 -4.45 -0.27 12.07
C ASP A 152 -5.62 -0.33 11.08
N PRO A 153 -5.99 0.81 10.47
CA PRO A 153 -7.19 0.90 9.63
C PRO A 153 -6.98 0.31 8.23
N TYR A 154 -6.03 -0.59 8.06
CA TYR A 154 -5.75 -1.19 6.76
C TYR A 154 -6.21 -2.64 6.66
N LEU A 155 -7.02 -2.91 5.65
CA LEU A 155 -7.23 -4.25 5.13
C LEU A 155 -6.02 -4.59 4.25
N ARG A 156 -5.35 -5.70 4.52
CA ARG A 156 -4.21 -6.16 3.73
C ARG A 156 -4.53 -7.49 3.07
N MET A 157 -4.35 -7.53 1.75
CA MET A 157 -4.55 -8.72 0.93
C MET A 157 -3.21 -9.20 0.40
N ALA A 158 -2.87 -10.47 0.61
CA ALA A 158 -1.63 -11.08 0.19
C ALA A 158 -1.81 -11.86 -1.12
N PHE A 159 -0.92 -11.63 -2.08
CA PHE A 159 -0.89 -12.32 -3.37
C PHE A 159 0.49 -12.94 -3.58
N PRO A 160 0.59 -14.17 -4.11
CA PRO A 160 1.89 -14.80 -4.35
C PRO A 160 2.67 -14.01 -5.42
N ARG A 161 3.96 -13.80 -5.18
CA ARG A 161 4.86 -13.27 -6.21
C ARG A 161 4.96 -14.30 -7.32
N THR A 162 4.56 -13.90 -8.51
CA THR A 162 4.70 -14.71 -9.72
C THR A 162 5.63 -14.01 -10.69
N PRO A 163 6.37 -14.76 -11.53
CA PRO A 163 7.15 -14.15 -12.60
C PRO A 163 6.26 -13.26 -13.46
N LEU A 164 6.65 -11.99 -13.62
CA LEU A 164 5.86 -11.00 -14.35
C LEU A 164 6.20 -10.98 -15.85
N ALA A 165 7.20 -11.76 -16.26
CA ALA A 165 7.63 -11.88 -17.65
C ALA A 165 7.70 -10.52 -18.37
N ASP A 166 6.86 -10.33 -19.40
CA ASP A 166 6.81 -9.11 -20.21
C ASP A 166 5.75 -8.09 -19.71
N GLU A 167 5.23 -8.27 -18.49
CA GLU A 167 4.22 -7.37 -17.95
C GLU A 167 4.79 -5.97 -17.72
N LYS A 168 3.96 -4.97 -18.01
CA LYS A 168 4.29 -3.56 -17.78
C LYS A 168 3.66 -3.00 -16.51
N THR A 169 2.64 -3.70 -16.00
CA THR A 169 1.86 -3.28 -14.84
C THR A 169 1.56 -4.46 -13.92
N LEU A 170 1.51 -4.17 -12.63
CA LEU A 170 0.81 -5.01 -11.65
C LEU A 170 -0.64 -4.54 -11.62
N THR A 171 -1.57 -5.41 -12.00
CA THR A 171 -3.00 -5.08 -12.01
C THR A 171 -3.72 -5.95 -11.01
N PHE A 172 -4.34 -5.32 -10.01
CA PHE A 172 -5.15 -6.00 -9.01
C PHE A 172 -6.62 -5.71 -9.26
N ALA A 173 -7.44 -6.75 -9.31
CA ALA A 173 -8.87 -6.63 -9.15
C ALA A 173 -9.20 -6.98 -7.70
N LEU A 174 -9.77 -6.03 -6.98
CA LEU A 174 -10.02 -6.13 -5.54
C LEU A 174 -11.51 -6.02 -5.26
N TYR A 175 -12.05 -6.94 -4.51
CA TYR A 175 -13.34 -6.81 -3.86
C TYR A 175 -13.11 -6.27 -2.44
N ILE A 176 -13.65 -5.10 -2.13
CA ILE A 176 -13.45 -4.43 -0.83
C ILE A 176 -14.77 -4.50 -0.03
N PRO A 177 -14.81 -5.32 1.03
CA PRO A 177 -16.02 -5.51 1.83
C PRO A 177 -16.57 -4.20 2.41
N GLY A 178 -17.90 -4.10 2.48
CA GLY A 178 -18.59 -2.98 3.09
C GLY A 178 -18.67 -1.71 2.25
N LEU A 179 -18.13 -1.70 1.03
CA LEU A 179 -18.29 -0.58 0.11
C LEU A 179 -19.54 -0.73 -0.77
N PRO A 180 -20.30 0.34 -1.02
CA PRO A 180 -21.48 0.29 -1.92
C PRO A 180 -21.17 -0.20 -3.33
N LEU A 181 -19.97 0.05 -3.81
CA LEU A 181 -19.42 -0.49 -5.05
C LEU A 181 -18.08 -1.15 -4.68
N PRO A 182 -18.07 -2.45 -4.36
CA PRO A 182 -16.90 -3.08 -3.74
C PRO A 182 -15.73 -3.28 -4.68
N PHE A 183 -15.96 -3.40 -5.99
CA PHE A 183 -14.90 -3.69 -6.94
C PHE A 183 -14.01 -2.47 -7.22
N ARG A 184 -12.70 -2.67 -7.17
CA ARG A 184 -11.67 -1.72 -7.57
C ARG A 184 -10.65 -2.40 -8.45
N GLU A 185 -10.26 -1.73 -9.54
CA GLU A 185 -9.09 -2.09 -10.31
C GLU A 185 -7.96 -1.13 -9.95
N VAL A 186 -6.82 -1.69 -9.56
CA VAL A 186 -5.64 -0.95 -9.12
C VAL A 186 -4.47 -1.35 -9.97
N GLN A 187 -3.81 -0.38 -10.60
CA GLN A 187 -2.69 -0.63 -11.51
C GLN A 187 -1.44 0.12 -11.05
N PHE A 188 -0.34 -0.61 -10.92
CA PHE A 188 0.98 -0.03 -10.65
C PHE A 188 1.90 -0.31 -11.85
N ARG A 189 2.50 0.75 -12.40
CA ARG A 189 3.42 0.60 -13.54
C ARG A 189 4.78 0.11 -13.05
N LEU A 190 5.23 -1.04 -13.49
CA LEU A 190 6.48 -1.66 -13.05
C LEU A 190 7.71 -0.77 -13.25
N LYS A 191 7.72 0.02 -14.33
CA LYS A 191 8.82 0.97 -14.60
C LYS A 191 8.96 2.08 -13.56
N ASP A 192 7.89 2.38 -12.80
CA ASP A 192 7.88 3.42 -11.77
C ASP A 192 8.20 2.82 -10.37
N LEU A 193 8.02 1.50 -10.20
CA LEU A 193 8.28 0.79 -8.95
C LEU A 193 9.78 0.51 -8.78
N LEU A 194 10.59 1.56 -8.79
CA LEU A 194 12.03 1.45 -8.67
C LEU A 194 12.53 2.14 -7.40
N LEU A 195 13.35 1.43 -6.64
CA LEU A 195 14.13 1.99 -5.55
C LEU A 195 15.62 1.82 -5.90
N ASN A 196 16.36 2.94 -6.00
CA ASN A 196 17.77 2.93 -6.41
C ASN A 196 18.02 2.15 -7.71
N GLY A 197 17.10 2.30 -8.68
CA GLY A 197 17.18 1.65 -10.00
C GLY A 197 16.82 0.16 -10.02
N LYS A 198 16.41 -0.43 -8.90
CA LYS A 198 15.97 -1.82 -8.81
C LYS A 198 14.46 -1.93 -8.62
N PRO A 199 13.79 -2.93 -9.24
CA PRO A 199 12.38 -3.18 -9.00
C PRO A 199 12.10 -3.42 -7.51
N GLU A 200 11.07 -2.74 -6.98
CA GLU A 200 10.72 -2.78 -5.56
C GLU A 200 9.19 -2.74 -5.41
N PHE A 201 8.58 -3.85 -4.94
CA PHE A 201 7.12 -3.95 -4.72
C PHE A 201 6.77 -5.15 -3.85
#